data_cffd40244e2c6d1e2c16abb57af32e36
#
_entry.id   cffd40244e2c6d1e2c16abb57af32e36
#
_cell.length_a   1.000
_cell.length_b   1.000
_cell.length_c   1.000
_cell.angle_alpha   90.00
_cell.angle_beta   90.00
_cell.angle_gamma   90.00
#
_symmetry.space_group_name_H-M   'P 1'
#
loop_
_entity.id
_entity.type
_entity.pdbx_description
1 polymer ?
#
loop_
_entity_poly.entity_id
_entity_poly.type
_entity_poly.pdbx_seq_one_letter_code
_entity_poly.pdbx_strand_id
1 'polypeptide(L)'
;MISKYPRRLLLFAMIFCASSIASAQDAASPPSSDVLIIAPHPDDEVIGCAGVIQRTLAAKKRVTVVILTCGDGYPALAAVVAKKQREELTPEDFVKAGALRQSHSVAAMRRLGLPKEDLIFLGYPDSGLEKIWQMDGATPFRQMFTRKRETYGETARDYHSLAHGKPAPYVKASVVADLAEIIRARKPQEVYVSHESDKHADHRAAFWYAREALRVAAFEARFYSFVVHGDPLPRAPDFRLKLTPAEYEMKQAALIDHTQGTSPIHDGLVAEYLKPEELFWKFPCR
;
A
#
# COMPACT_ATOMS: atom_id res chain seq x y z
N MET A 1 35.77 44.37 -75.18
CA MET A 1 34.83 43.23 -75.16
C MET A 1 34.43 43.01 -73.73
N ILE A 2 33.19 43.38 -73.37
CA ILE A 2 32.70 43.47 -72.00
C ILE A 2 31.71 42.32 -71.83
N SER A 3 32.04 41.32 -70.97
CA SER A 3 31.15 40.25 -70.65
C SER A 3 30.20 40.64 -69.50
N LYS A 4 28.90 40.63 -69.75
CA LYS A 4 27.83 40.81 -68.76
C LYS A 4 27.35 39.47 -68.25
N TYR A 5 27.47 39.19 -66.98
CA TYR A 5 26.70 38.18 -66.28
C TYR A 5 25.92 38.76 -65.16
N PRO A 6 24.62 38.50 -65.04
CA PRO A 6 23.77 38.99 -63.92
C PRO A 6 23.91 38.05 -62.69
N ARG A 7 24.19 38.65 -61.56
CA ARG A 7 24.19 38.00 -60.25
C ARG A 7 22.73 37.62 -59.90
N ARG A 8 22.43 36.31 -59.80
CA ARG A 8 21.20 35.82 -59.18
C ARG A 8 21.36 35.84 -57.63
N LEU A 9 20.53 36.63 -57.02
CA LEU A 9 20.37 36.71 -55.55
C LEU A 9 19.56 35.47 -55.11
N LEU A 10 20.20 34.53 -54.39
CA LEU A 10 19.50 33.44 -53.75
C LEU A 10 19.04 33.91 -52.38
N LEU A 11 17.75 34.07 -52.26
CA LEU A 11 17.07 34.33 -50.98
C LEU A 11 16.99 33.01 -50.22
N PHE A 12 17.79 32.84 -49.17
CA PHE A 12 17.67 31.72 -48.24
C PHE A 12 16.53 32.05 -47.26
N ALA A 13 15.38 31.42 -47.46
CA ALA A 13 14.31 31.42 -46.46
C ALA A 13 14.70 30.52 -45.27
N MET A 14 15.10 31.12 -44.16
CA MET A 14 15.22 30.41 -42.90
C MET A 14 13.83 30.03 -42.39
N ILE A 15 13.48 28.76 -42.54
CA ILE A 15 12.31 28.19 -41.83
C ILE A 15 12.71 28.00 -40.37
N PHE A 16 12.23 28.90 -39.51
CA PHE A 16 12.26 28.74 -38.07
C PHE A 16 11.30 27.60 -37.69
N CYS A 17 11.83 26.40 -37.51
CA CYS A 17 11.11 25.32 -36.91
C CYS A 17 11.01 25.62 -35.40
N ALA A 18 9.88 26.20 -34.98
CA ALA A 18 9.56 26.37 -33.57
C ALA A 18 9.30 24.97 -32.99
N SER A 19 10.35 24.35 -32.48
CA SER A 19 10.22 23.15 -31.63
C SER A 19 9.51 23.57 -30.36
N SER A 20 8.24 23.22 -30.25
CA SER A 20 7.48 23.28 -29.01
C SER A 20 8.19 22.42 -27.99
N ILE A 21 8.95 23.06 -27.09
CA ILE A 21 9.44 22.41 -25.88
C ILE A 21 8.20 22.18 -25.02
N ALA A 22 7.58 21.00 -25.16
CA ALA A 22 6.62 20.53 -24.19
C ALA A 22 7.36 20.50 -22.85
N SER A 23 6.93 21.34 -21.91
CA SER A 23 7.49 21.40 -20.57
C SER A 23 7.30 20.03 -19.92
N ALA A 24 8.40 19.33 -19.70
CA ALA A 24 8.46 18.13 -18.87
C ALA A 24 8.35 18.54 -17.38
N GLN A 25 7.22 19.15 -17.02
CA GLN A 25 6.85 19.43 -15.64
C GLN A 25 5.73 18.47 -15.31
N ASP A 26 6.07 17.45 -14.53
CA ASP A 26 5.30 16.63 -13.59
C ASP A 26 5.74 15.15 -13.52
N ALA A 27 7.00 14.86 -13.80
CA ALA A 27 7.57 13.61 -13.29
C ALA A 27 8.00 13.89 -11.85
N ALA A 28 7.15 13.53 -10.89
CA ALA A 28 7.56 13.55 -9.50
C ALA A 28 8.87 12.78 -9.34
N SER A 29 9.86 13.43 -8.73
CA SER A 29 11.15 12.77 -8.47
C SER A 29 10.89 11.51 -7.66
N PRO A 30 11.56 10.37 -7.99
CA PRO A 30 11.44 9.13 -7.23
C PRO A 30 11.76 9.41 -5.75
N PRO A 31 11.14 8.67 -4.81
CA PRO A 31 11.46 8.81 -3.40
C PRO A 31 12.97 8.63 -3.21
N SER A 32 13.61 9.63 -2.60
CA SER A 32 15.07 9.67 -2.42
C SER A 32 15.55 9.00 -1.12
N SER A 33 14.63 8.29 -0.42
CA SER A 33 14.82 7.88 0.97
C SER A 33 14.16 6.54 1.26
N ASP A 34 14.54 5.92 2.40
CA ASP A 34 13.91 4.70 2.88
C ASP A 34 12.43 4.93 3.18
N VAL A 35 11.60 3.99 2.77
CA VAL A 35 10.14 4.09 2.79
C VAL A 35 9.54 3.01 3.67
N LEU A 36 8.56 3.38 4.48
CA LEU A 36 7.66 2.48 5.20
C LEU A 36 6.24 2.62 4.64
N ILE A 37 5.67 1.52 4.17
CA ILE A 37 4.28 1.45 3.74
C ILE A 37 3.50 0.66 4.79
N ILE A 38 2.40 1.23 5.27
CA ILE A 38 1.50 0.60 6.24
C ILE A 38 0.16 0.36 5.56
N ALA A 39 -0.10 -0.89 5.21
CA ALA A 39 -1.31 -1.33 4.55
C ALA A 39 -2.27 -1.98 5.55
N PRO A 40 -3.55 -1.60 5.58
CA PRO A 40 -4.55 -2.26 6.42
C PRO A 40 -4.74 -3.73 6.09
N HIS A 41 -4.90 -4.06 4.81
CA HIS A 41 -5.18 -5.41 4.32
C HIS A 41 -4.20 -5.84 3.24
N PRO A 42 -4.08 -7.16 2.98
CA PRO A 42 -3.38 -7.69 1.82
C PRO A 42 -4.06 -7.25 0.52
N ASP A 43 -3.42 -6.45 -0.30
CA ASP A 43 -3.72 -5.79 -1.57
C ASP A 43 -3.56 -4.26 -1.53
N ASP A 44 -3.82 -3.60 -0.39
CA ASP A 44 -3.73 -2.15 -0.25
C ASP A 44 -2.32 -1.61 -0.57
N GLU A 45 -1.28 -2.39 -0.28
CA GLU A 45 0.12 -2.06 -0.57
C GLU A 45 0.38 -1.94 -2.08
N VAL A 46 -0.28 -2.77 -2.88
CA VAL A 46 -0.20 -2.72 -4.34
C VAL A 46 -1.11 -1.63 -4.88
N ILE A 47 -2.34 -1.56 -4.38
CA ILE A 47 -3.35 -0.58 -4.82
C ILE A 47 -2.81 0.85 -4.65
N GLY A 48 -2.29 1.16 -3.46
CA GLY A 48 -1.87 2.51 -3.10
C GLY A 48 -0.43 2.86 -3.48
N CYS A 49 0.50 1.89 -3.51
CA CYS A 49 1.93 2.21 -3.46
C CYS A 49 2.82 1.37 -4.39
N ALA A 50 2.29 0.64 -5.38
CA ALA A 50 3.11 -0.17 -6.28
C ALA A 50 4.19 0.64 -7.01
N GLY A 51 3.87 1.87 -7.45
CA GLY A 51 4.82 2.77 -8.09
C GLY A 51 5.87 3.30 -7.11
N VAL A 52 5.46 3.63 -5.87
CA VAL A 52 6.38 4.03 -4.80
C VAL A 52 7.38 2.91 -4.52
N ILE A 53 6.90 1.66 -4.39
CA ILE A 53 7.74 0.47 -4.15
C ILE A 53 8.78 0.34 -5.28
N GLN A 54 8.32 0.31 -6.53
CA GLN A 54 9.18 0.11 -7.70
C GLN A 54 10.27 1.19 -7.80
N ARG A 55 9.90 2.47 -7.67
CA ARG A 55 10.86 3.58 -7.77
C ARG A 55 11.86 3.63 -6.64
N THR A 56 11.41 3.32 -5.42
CA THR A 56 12.31 3.28 -4.25
C THR A 56 13.34 2.18 -4.40
N LEU A 57 12.91 0.97 -4.81
CA LEU A 57 13.82 -0.15 -5.06
C LEU A 57 14.78 0.13 -6.24
N ALA A 58 14.29 0.72 -7.33
CA ALA A 58 15.12 1.12 -8.47
C ALA A 58 16.19 2.16 -8.07
N ALA A 59 15.88 3.03 -7.11
CA ALA A 59 16.83 3.98 -6.51
C ALA A 59 17.79 3.32 -5.50
N LYS A 60 17.77 1.99 -5.34
CA LYS A 60 18.56 1.22 -4.37
C LYS A 60 18.34 1.66 -2.92
N LYS A 61 17.12 2.09 -2.61
CA LYS A 61 16.66 2.45 -1.27
C LYS A 61 15.80 1.33 -0.71
N ARG A 62 15.70 1.27 0.61
CA ARG A 62 14.90 0.26 1.28
C ARG A 62 13.42 0.63 1.26
N VAL A 63 12.59 -0.35 0.99
CA VAL A 63 11.15 -0.31 1.25
C VAL A 63 10.85 -1.35 2.31
N THR A 64 10.09 -0.98 3.33
CA THR A 64 9.47 -1.91 4.26
C THR A 64 7.96 -1.82 4.09
N VAL A 65 7.31 -2.95 3.87
CA VAL A 65 5.85 -3.06 3.80
C VAL A 65 5.35 -3.76 5.05
N VAL A 66 4.44 -3.10 5.78
CA VAL A 66 3.77 -3.64 6.96
C VAL A 66 2.30 -3.79 6.65
N ILE A 67 1.78 -5.02 6.73
CA ILE A 67 0.37 -5.33 6.56
C ILE A 67 -0.22 -5.59 7.95
N LEU A 68 -1.24 -4.80 8.33
CA LEU A 68 -1.78 -4.82 9.69
C LEU A 68 -2.61 -6.05 9.99
N THR A 69 -3.44 -6.51 9.04
CA THR A 69 -4.35 -7.63 9.23
C THR A 69 -4.06 -8.77 8.26
N CYS A 70 -4.66 -9.92 8.48
CA CYS A 70 -4.60 -11.02 7.51
C CYS A 70 -5.66 -10.88 6.39
N GLY A 71 -6.56 -9.88 6.47
CA GLY A 71 -7.68 -9.75 5.53
C GLY A 71 -8.70 -10.87 5.68
N ASP A 72 -8.87 -11.38 6.89
CA ASP A 72 -9.69 -12.53 7.27
C ASP A 72 -11.12 -12.20 7.70
N GLY A 73 -11.50 -10.92 7.61
CA GLY A 73 -12.84 -10.43 7.96
C GLY A 73 -13.82 -10.39 6.79
N TYR A 74 -13.60 -11.15 5.72
CA TYR A 74 -14.38 -11.09 4.49
C TYR A 74 -15.21 -12.39 4.21
N PRO A 75 -16.48 -12.46 4.66
CA PRO A 75 -17.30 -13.70 4.55
C PRO A 75 -17.47 -14.20 3.12
N ALA A 76 -17.62 -13.31 2.14
CA ALA A 76 -17.78 -13.73 0.75
C ALA A 76 -16.54 -14.47 0.24
N LEU A 77 -15.34 -13.96 0.55
CA LEU A 77 -14.09 -14.61 0.19
C LEU A 77 -13.91 -15.94 0.94
N ALA A 78 -14.20 -15.96 2.25
CA ALA A 78 -14.13 -17.19 3.04
C ALA A 78 -15.02 -18.31 2.47
N ALA A 79 -16.23 -17.96 1.99
CA ALA A 79 -17.16 -18.88 1.35
C ALA A 79 -16.59 -19.48 0.05
N VAL A 80 -15.97 -18.65 -0.80
CA VAL A 80 -15.31 -19.08 -2.04
C VAL A 80 -14.12 -20.00 -1.73
N VAL A 81 -13.24 -19.59 -0.82
CA VAL A 81 -12.04 -20.36 -0.44
C VAL A 81 -12.40 -21.70 0.20
N ALA A 82 -13.41 -21.72 1.09
CA ALA A 82 -13.87 -22.93 1.75
C ALA A 82 -14.79 -23.80 0.88
N LYS A 83 -15.32 -23.25 -0.25
CA LYS A 83 -16.36 -23.89 -1.07
C LYS A 83 -17.60 -24.26 -0.26
N LYS A 84 -18.07 -23.33 0.58
CA LYS A 84 -19.21 -23.46 1.48
C LYS A 84 -20.21 -22.32 1.31
N GLN A 85 -21.44 -22.52 1.78
CA GLN A 85 -22.37 -21.41 1.98
C GLN A 85 -21.93 -20.57 3.16
N ARG A 86 -22.34 -19.29 3.20
CA ARG A 86 -21.91 -18.35 4.26
C ARG A 86 -22.32 -18.80 5.67
N GLU A 87 -23.46 -19.45 5.76
CA GLU A 87 -24.05 -19.97 7.00
C GLU A 87 -23.29 -21.17 7.59
N GLU A 88 -22.48 -21.85 6.73
CA GLU A 88 -21.69 -23.02 7.10
C GLU A 88 -20.25 -22.67 7.46
N LEU A 89 -19.88 -21.38 7.38
CA LEU A 89 -18.52 -20.96 7.63
C LEU A 89 -18.14 -21.10 9.11
N THR A 90 -16.98 -21.67 9.33
CA THR A 90 -16.37 -21.81 10.64
C THR A 90 -15.23 -20.77 10.82
N PRO A 91 -14.77 -20.51 12.03
CA PRO A 91 -13.61 -19.66 12.27
C PRO A 91 -12.36 -20.06 11.47
N GLU A 92 -12.15 -21.34 11.29
CA GLU A 92 -11.01 -21.90 10.53
C GLU A 92 -11.10 -21.57 9.03
N ASP A 93 -12.29 -21.43 8.47
CA ASP A 93 -12.48 -21.05 7.07
C ASP A 93 -12.06 -19.59 6.83
N PHE A 94 -12.30 -18.71 7.79
CA PHE A 94 -11.79 -17.33 7.75
C PHE A 94 -10.27 -17.27 7.90
N VAL A 95 -9.70 -18.08 8.79
CA VAL A 95 -8.25 -18.20 8.93
C VAL A 95 -7.59 -18.66 7.62
N LYS A 96 -8.19 -19.65 6.93
CA LYS A 96 -7.72 -20.10 5.61
C LYS A 96 -7.80 -19.00 4.55
N ALA A 97 -8.89 -18.22 4.54
CA ALA A 97 -9.01 -17.09 3.63
C ALA A 97 -7.92 -16.03 3.89
N GLY A 98 -7.64 -15.73 5.16
CA GLY A 98 -6.52 -14.85 5.54
C GLY A 98 -5.16 -15.40 5.13
N ALA A 99 -4.92 -16.71 5.30
CA ALA A 99 -3.69 -17.37 4.86
C ALA A 99 -3.49 -17.26 3.34
N LEU A 100 -4.56 -17.43 2.55
CA LEU A 100 -4.51 -17.23 1.11
C LEU A 100 -4.15 -15.78 0.76
N ARG A 101 -4.79 -14.79 1.39
CA ARG A 101 -4.49 -13.37 1.15
C ARG A 101 -3.05 -13.01 1.52
N GLN A 102 -2.53 -13.54 2.63
CA GLN A 102 -1.09 -13.38 2.95
C GLN A 102 -0.20 -13.94 1.83
N SER A 103 -0.54 -15.12 1.27
CA SER A 103 0.24 -15.70 0.17
C SER A 103 0.22 -14.85 -1.09
N HIS A 104 -0.89 -14.16 -1.35
CA HIS A 104 -1.00 -13.21 -2.46
C HIS A 104 -0.07 -12.01 -2.27
N SER A 105 -0.06 -11.37 -1.10
CA SER A 105 0.88 -10.28 -0.81
C SER A 105 2.34 -10.73 -0.93
N VAL A 106 2.67 -11.95 -0.48
CA VAL A 106 4.02 -12.52 -0.67
C VAL A 106 4.36 -12.64 -2.16
N ALA A 107 3.43 -13.12 -3.00
CA ALA A 107 3.64 -13.23 -4.44
C ALA A 107 3.77 -11.86 -5.11
N ALA A 108 2.85 -10.92 -4.80
CA ALA A 108 2.83 -9.57 -5.34
C ALA A 108 4.11 -8.78 -4.96
N MET A 109 4.52 -8.83 -3.69
CA MET A 109 5.72 -8.13 -3.24
C MET A 109 6.99 -8.72 -3.84
N ARG A 110 7.08 -10.05 -3.97
CA ARG A 110 8.19 -10.70 -4.71
C ARG A 110 8.23 -10.26 -6.16
N ARG A 111 7.08 -10.12 -6.83
CA ARG A 111 6.98 -9.62 -8.21
C ARG A 111 7.49 -8.20 -8.33
N LEU A 112 7.17 -7.33 -7.37
CA LEU A 112 7.67 -5.96 -7.32
C LEU A 112 9.15 -5.86 -6.92
N GLY A 113 9.80 -6.98 -6.58
CA GLY A 113 11.22 -7.02 -6.21
C GLY A 113 11.51 -6.73 -4.74
N LEU A 114 10.49 -6.74 -3.87
CA LEU A 114 10.68 -6.52 -2.43
C LEU A 114 11.37 -7.73 -1.78
N PRO A 115 12.46 -7.54 -1.01
CA PRO A 115 13.06 -8.59 -0.21
C PRO A 115 12.05 -9.17 0.80
N LYS A 116 12.08 -10.50 1.01
CA LYS A 116 11.12 -11.19 1.88
C LYS A 116 11.13 -10.64 3.31
N GLU A 117 12.28 -10.30 3.83
CA GLU A 117 12.49 -9.75 5.18
C GLU A 117 11.97 -8.33 5.36
N ASP A 118 11.61 -7.65 4.28
CA ASP A 118 11.04 -6.31 4.28
C ASP A 118 9.50 -6.32 4.11
N LEU A 119 8.87 -7.51 3.99
CA LEU A 119 7.43 -7.70 4.09
C LEU A 119 7.08 -8.25 5.48
N ILE A 120 6.35 -7.47 6.26
CA ILE A 120 6.01 -7.75 7.66
C ILE A 120 4.48 -7.85 7.79
N PHE A 121 4.00 -8.94 8.41
CA PHE A 121 2.60 -9.10 8.77
C PHE A 121 2.43 -8.93 10.27
N LEU A 122 1.50 -8.08 10.71
CA LEU A 122 1.21 -7.92 12.14
C LEU A 122 0.16 -8.90 12.65
N GLY A 123 -0.79 -9.31 11.81
CA GLY A 123 -1.80 -10.30 12.17
C GLY A 123 -2.88 -9.81 13.13
N TYR A 124 -3.14 -8.49 13.19
CA TYR A 124 -4.26 -7.90 13.91
C TYR A 124 -5.59 -8.19 13.20
N PRO A 125 -6.76 -8.00 13.87
CA PRO A 125 -8.04 -8.44 13.34
C PRO A 125 -8.54 -7.55 12.21
N ASP A 126 -8.82 -8.13 11.06
CA ASP A 126 -9.59 -7.48 9.99
C ASP A 126 -11.01 -7.15 10.47
N SER A 127 -11.52 -5.99 10.07
CA SER A 127 -12.80 -5.41 10.53
C SER A 127 -12.80 -5.11 12.03
N GLY A 128 -11.63 -4.96 12.64
CA GLY A 128 -11.45 -4.77 14.07
C GLY A 128 -10.56 -3.60 14.47
N LEU A 129 -9.74 -3.04 13.58
CA LEU A 129 -8.74 -2.03 13.93
C LEU A 129 -9.38 -0.76 14.51
N GLU A 130 -10.44 -0.23 13.88
CA GLU A 130 -11.14 0.95 14.40
C GLU A 130 -11.82 0.68 15.75
N LYS A 131 -12.41 -0.52 15.93
CA LYS A 131 -13.02 -0.91 17.19
C LYS A 131 -11.99 -0.96 18.31
N ILE A 132 -10.83 -1.56 18.07
CA ILE A 132 -9.72 -1.60 19.02
C ILE A 132 -9.21 -0.18 19.34
N TRP A 133 -9.14 0.70 18.33
CA TRP A 133 -8.75 2.09 18.55
C TRP A 133 -9.67 2.82 19.52
N GLN A 134 -10.99 2.54 19.43
CA GLN A 134 -12.04 3.16 20.26
C GLN A 134 -12.18 2.51 21.63
N MET A 135 -11.63 1.30 21.82
CA MET A 135 -11.68 0.61 23.10
C MET A 135 -10.66 1.17 24.09
N ASP A 136 -11.13 1.50 25.30
CA ASP A 136 -10.28 1.82 26.42
C ASP A 136 -9.98 0.54 27.24
N GLY A 137 -8.71 0.35 27.59
CA GLY A 137 -8.31 -0.69 28.53
C GLY A 137 -7.59 -1.88 27.90
N ALA A 138 -7.30 -2.87 28.76
CA ALA A 138 -6.45 -4.02 28.45
C ALA A 138 -7.23 -5.28 28.00
N THR A 139 -8.56 -5.22 27.94
CA THR A 139 -9.36 -6.39 27.52
C THR A 139 -9.19 -6.62 26.01
N PRO A 140 -8.65 -7.78 25.58
CA PRO A 140 -8.44 -8.03 24.16
C PRO A 140 -9.76 -8.11 23.38
N PHE A 141 -9.85 -7.37 22.28
CA PHE A 141 -10.94 -7.48 21.33
C PHE A 141 -11.07 -8.92 20.84
N ARG A 142 -12.29 -9.39 20.64
CA ARG A 142 -12.54 -10.69 20.00
C ARG A 142 -13.07 -10.47 18.58
N GLN A 143 -12.28 -10.88 17.59
CA GLN A 143 -12.69 -10.80 16.20
C GLN A 143 -13.92 -11.69 15.95
N MET A 144 -14.90 -11.17 15.25
CA MET A 144 -16.23 -11.82 15.18
C MET A 144 -16.25 -13.07 14.32
N PHE A 145 -15.37 -13.18 13.35
CA PHE A 145 -15.30 -14.30 12.41
C PHE A 145 -14.32 -15.39 12.87
N THR A 146 -13.05 -15.06 13.03
CA THR A 146 -12.02 -16.01 13.46
C THR A 146 -12.08 -16.36 14.94
N ARG A 147 -12.81 -15.57 15.74
CA ARG A 147 -12.90 -15.69 17.21
C ARG A 147 -11.58 -15.46 17.93
N LYS A 148 -10.51 -15.12 17.24
CA LYS A 148 -9.19 -14.84 17.84
C LYS A 148 -9.23 -13.55 18.67
N ARG A 149 -8.27 -13.46 19.62
CA ARG A 149 -8.07 -12.32 20.53
C ARG A 149 -6.62 -11.83 20.52
N GLU A 150 -5.78 -12.48 19.71
CA GLU A 150 -4.34 -12.23 19.63
C GLU A 150 -3.83 -12.39 18.19
N THR A 151 -2.69 -11.81 17.89
CA THR A 151 -2.06 -11.83 16.57
C THR A 151 -1.72 -13.24 16.12
N TYR A 152 -1.77 -13.45 14.80
CA TYR A 152 -1.41 -14.72 14.17
C TYR A 152 -1.04 -14.51 12.70
N GLY A 153 -0.47 -15.56 12.10
CA GLY A 153 -0.28 -15.67 10.66
C GLY A 153 0.05 -17.10 10.29
N GLU A 154 -0.68 -17.65 9.31
CA GLU A 154 -0.53 -19.04 8.87
C GLU A 154 0.48 -19.17 7.72
N THR A 155 0.43 -18.28 6.73
CA THR A 155 1.40 -18.26 5.62
C THR A 155 2.69 -17.57 6.02
N ALA A 156 2.56 -16.47 6.76
CA ALA A 156 3.68 -15.73 7.32
C ALA A 156 3.37 -15.44 8.79
N ARG A 157 4.28 -15.85 9.66
CA ARG A 157 4.14 -15.65 11.10
C ARG A 157 4.07 -14.18 11.44
N ASP A 158 3.20 -13.80 12.36
CA ASP A 158 3.04 -12.42 12.82
C ASP A 158 4.32 -11.86 13.47
N TYR A 159 4.50 -10.54 13.32
CA TYR A 159 5.68 -9.83 13.80
C TYR A 159 5.92 -10.02 15.29
N HIS A 160 4.87 -9.86 16.12
CA HIS A 160 5.03 -9.93 17.57
C HIS A 160 5.51 -11.31 18.04
N SER A 161 4.97 -12.38 17.44
CA SER A 161 5.43 -13.73 17.70
C SER A 161 6.88 -13.99 17.27
N LEU A 162 7.32 -13.34 16.18
CA LEU A 162 8.72 -13.43 15.73
C LEU A 162 9.67 -12.66 16.65
N ALA A 163 9.29 -11.46 17.06
CA ALA A 163 10.13 -10.56 17.84
C ALA A 163 10.16 -10.93 19.35
N HIS A 164 9.02 -11.39 19.89
CA HIS A 164 8.83 -11.55 21.33
C HIS A 164 8.50 -12.99 21.77
N GLY A 165 8.45 -13.94 20.82
CA GLY A 165 8.23 -15.37 21.11
C GLY A 165 6.77 -15.76 21.41
N LYS A 166 5.83 -14.83 21.42
CA LYS A 166 4.40 -15.01 21.71
C LYS A 166 3.55 -14.03 20.92
N PRO A 167 2.25 -14.32 20.63
CA PRO A 167 1.35 -13.39 19.97
C PRO A 167 1.02 -12.17 20.87
N ALA A 168 0.67 -11.06 20.23
CA ALA A 168 0.20 -9.85 20.90
C ALA A 168 -1.32 -9.90 21.13
N PRO A 169 -1.84 -9.46 22.27
CA PRO A 169 -3.28 -9.33 22.46
C PRO A 169 -3.85 -8.22 21.56
N TYR A 170 -5.08 -8.39 21.11
CA TYR A 170 -5.79 -7.40 20.29
C TYR A 170 -6.22 -6.17 21.11
N VAL A 171 -5.25 -5.35 21.46
CA VAL A 171 -5.45 -4.08 22.16
C VAL A 171 -4.69 -2.96 21.46
N LYS A 172 -5.18 -1.73 21.61
CA LYS A 172 -4.58 -0.53 20.99
C LYS A 172 -3.09 -0.40 21.28
N ALA A 173 -2.69 -0.64 22.51
CA ALA A 173 -1.30 -0.51 22.93
C ALA A 173 -0.37 -1.48 22.19
N SER A 174 -0.83 -2.69 21.86
CA SER A 174 -0.03 -3.67 21.11
C SER A 174 0.22 -3.22 19.68
N VAL A 175 -0.82 -2.76 18.96
CA VAL A 175 -0.68 -2.26 17.57
C VAL A 175 0.30 -1.08 17.52
N VAL A 176 0.15 -0.13 18.45
CA VAL A 176 1.03 1.05 18.54
C VAL A 176 2.47 0.63 18.86
N ALA A 177 2.66 -0.32 19.80
CA ALA A 177 3.98 -0.76 20.22
C ALA A 177 4.73 -1.46 19.06
N ASP A 178 4.08 -2.40 18.38
CA ASP A 178 4.67 -3.12 17.24
C ASP A 178 5.08 -2.16 16.11
N LEU A 179 4.19 -1.24 15.74
CA LEU A 179 4.52 -0.23 14.72
C LEU A 179 5.66 0.71 15.17
N ALA A 180 5.65 1.16 16.43
CA ALA A 180 6.69 2.02 16.96
C ALA A 180 8.06 1.31 17.00
N GLU A 181 8.09 0.02 17.31
CA GLU A 181 9.30 -0.80 17.29
C GLU A 181 9.85 -0.94 15.86
N ILE A 182 8.99 -1.23 14.88
CA ILE A 182 9.37 -1.30 13.48
C ILE A 182 9.90 0.06 13.00
N ILE A 183 9.24 1.17 13.33
CA ILE A 183 9.68 2.52 12.97
C ILE A 183 11.07 2.81 13.53
N ARG A 184 11.33 2.49 14.81
CA ARG A 184 12.67 2.67 15.42
C ARG A 184 13.73 1.81 14.76
N ALA A 185 13.40 0.58 14.38
CA ALA A 185 14.32 -0.34 13.72
C ALA A 185 14.61 0.06 12.27
N ARG A 186 13.59 0.46 11.52
CA ARG A 186 13.70 0.77 10.08
C ARG A 186 14.10 2.21 9.79
N LYS A 187 13.78 3.15 10.69
CA LYS A 187 14.09 4.59 10.60
C LYS A 187 13.68 5.19 9.25
N PRO A 188 12.41 5.04 8.82
CA PRO A 188 11.97 5.46 7.50
C PRO A 188 12.00 6.98 7.39
N GLN A 189 12.41 7.50 6.24
CA GLN A 189 12.32 8.93 5.96
C GLN A 189 10.95 9.33 5.43
N GLU A 190 10.22 8.37 4.87
CA GLU A 190 8.85 8.54 4.39
C GLU A 190 7.95 7.40 4.90
N VAL A 191 6.75 7.76 5.29
CA VAL A 191 5.69 6.82 5.69
C VAL A 191 4.47 7.03 4.80
N TYR A 192 3.98 5.96 4.23
CA TYR A 192 2.74 5.92 3.44
C TYR A 192 1.72 5.03 4.14
N VAL A 193 0.49 5.51 4.27
CA VAL A 193 -0.61 4.78 4.91
C VAL A 193 -1.94 5.15 4.26
N SER A 194 -2.99 4.36 4.44
CA SER A 194 -4.34 4.71 4.02
C SER A 194 -4.83 6.00 4.69
N HIS A 195 -5.71 6.75 4.00
CA HIS A 195 -6.15 8.08 4.42
C HIS A 195 -7.20 8.02 5.55
N GLU A 196 -7.18 9.00 6.46
CA GLU A 196 -8.15 9.10 7.57
C GLU A 196 -9.62 9.33 7.12
N SER A 197 -9.84 9.75 5.87
CA SER A 197 -11.18 9.92 5.28
C SER A 197 -11.58 8.74 4.40
N ASP A 198 -10.82 7.64 4.36
CA ASP A 198 -11.21 6.45 3.62
C ASP A 198 -12.53 5.89 4.16
N LYS A 199 -13.36 5.33 3.30
CA LYS A 199 -14.67 4.78 3.72
C LYS A 199 -14.54 3.52 4.57
N HIS A 200 -13.44 2.78 4.43
CA HIS A 200 -13.22 1.59 5.22
C HIS A 200 -12.71 1.92 6.63
N ALA A 201 -13.33 1.34 7.66
CA ALA A 201 -13.01 1.62 9.07
C ALA A 201 -11.55 1.31 9.42
N ASP A 202 -11.03 0.17 8.97
CA ASP A 202 -9.65 -0.23 9.25
C ASP A 202 -8.64 0.67 8.55
N HIS A 203 -8.98 1.25 7.38
CA HIS A 203 -8.13 2.22 6.69
C HIS A 203 -7.99 3.51 7.48
N ARG A 204 -9.10 4.04 8.03
CA ARG A 204 -9.06 5.20 8.92
C ARG A 204 -8.23 4.91 10.17
N ALA A 205 -8.43 3.74 10.75
CA ALA A 205 -7.70 3.34 11.95
C ALA A 205 -6.19 3.18 11.67
N ALA A 206 -5.79 2.61 10.54
CA ALA A 206 -4.39 2.49 10.16
C ALA A 206 -3.68 3.86 10.15
N PHE A 207 -4.35 4.91 9.66
CA PHE A 207 -3.84 6.28 9.72
C PHE A 207 -3.57 6.73 11.16
N TRP A 208 -4.52 6.52 12.06
CA TRP A 208 -4.37 6.91 13.46
C TRP A 208 -3.29 6.12 14.18
N TYR A 209 -3.21 4.81 13.92
CA TYR A 209 -2.16 3.94 14.47
C TYR A 209 -0.77 4.36 13.98
N ALA A 210 -0.62 4.67 12.70
CA ALA A 210 0.66 5.11 12.14
C ALA A 210 1.14 6.43 12.77
N ARG A 211 0.24 7.40 12.93
CA ARG A 211 0.57 8.67 13.60
C ARG A 211 0.93 8.48 15.06
N GLU A 212 0.16 7.71 15.80
CA GLU A 212 0.42 7.42 17.21
C GLU A 212 1.74 6.65 17.39
N ALA A 213 2.03 5.70 16.51
CA ALA A 213 3.29 4.96 16.54
C ALA A 213 4.51 5.87 16.26
N LEU A 214 4.42 6.82 15.34
CA LEU A 214 5.46 7.84 15.12
C LEU A 214 5.67 8.69 16.36
N ARG A 215 4.58 9.12 17.03
CA ARG A 215 4.64 9.88 18.29
C ARG A 215 5.32 9.08 19.40
N VAL A 216 4.93 7.82 19.59
CA VAL A 216 5.49 6.92 20.63
C VAL A 216 6.94 6.53 20.30
N ALA A 217 7.27 6.40 19.02
CA ALA A 217 8.64 6.17 18.58
C ALA A 217 9.54 7.40 18.78
N ALA A 218 8.97 8.59 19.03
CA ALA A 218 9.64 9.88 18.98
C ALA A 218 10.41 10.09 17.67
N PHE A 219 9.78 9.71 16.55
CA PHE A 219 10.40 9.68 15.24
C PHE A 219 9.67 10.61 14.27
N GLU A 220 10.43 11.35 13.46
CA GLU A 220 9.91 12.25 12.43
C GLU A 220 10.18 11.69 11.04
N ALA A 221 9.14 11.64 10.22
CA ALA A 221 9.21 11.22 8.83
C ALA A 221 8.28 12.11 7.97
N ARG A 222 8.51 12.18 6.68
CA ARG A 222 7.50 12.72 5.76
C ARG A 222 6.32 11.76 5.74
N PHE A 223 5.13 12.27 6.04
CA PHE A 223 3.94 11.45 6.22
C PHE A 223 2.95 11.69 5.08
N TYR A 224 2.67 10.64 4.33
CA TYR A 224 1.78 10.63 3.18
C TYR A 224 0.65 9.62 3.38
N SER A 225 -0.51 9.92 2.82
CA SER A 225 -1.61 8.97 2.77
C SER A 225 -2.12 8.76 1.36
N PHE A 226 -2.76 7.61 1.13
CA PHE A 226 -3.45 7.24 -0.10
C PHE A 226 -4.89 6.81 0.22
N VAL A 227 -5.79 6.90 -0.76
CA VAL A 227 -7.20 6.49 -0.61
C VAL A 227 -7.45 5.26 -1.47
N VAL A 228 -8.06 4.24 -0.88
CA VAL A 228 -8.50 3.03 -1.58
C VAL A 228 -10.01 3.07 -1.80
N HIS A 229 -10.81 3.31 -0.76
CA HIS A 229 -12.27 3.33 -0.83
C HIS A 229 -12.79 4.76 -0.67
N GLY A 230 -12.57 5.61 -1.67
CA GLY A 230 -12.96 7.02 -1.60
C GLY A 230 -13.52 7.58 -2.90
N ASP A 231 -14.80 7.92 -2.92
CA ASP A 231 -15.42 8.76 -3.92
C ASP A 231 -16.54 9.56 -3.23
N PRO A 232 -16.51 10.89 -3.24
CA PRO A 232 -15.43 11.74 -3.76
C PRO A 232 -14.14 11.68 -2.93
N LEU A 233 -13.01 12.09 -3.55
CA LEU A 233 -11.74 12.26 -2.84
C LEU A 233 -11.85 13.39 -1.80
N PRO A 234 -11.12 13.33 -0.68
CA PRO A 234 -11.25 14.29 0.43
C PRO A 234 -10.89 15.73 0.02
N ARG A 235 -9.91 15.90 -0.86
CA ARG A 235 -9.44 17.14 -1.49
C ARG A 235 -8.52 16.82 -2.66
N ALA A 236 -8.04 17.82 -3.38
CA ALA A 236 -7.01 17.60 -4.38
C ALA A 236 -5.75 16.98 -3.73
N PRO A 237 -5.12 15.98 -4.35
CA PRO A 237 -3.90 15.38 -3.84
C PRO A 237 -2.74 16.39 -3.89
N ASP A 238 -1.84 16.31 -2.90
CA ASP A 238 -0.64 17.14 -2.86
C ASP A 238 0.44 16.64 -3.82
N PHE A 239 0.38 15.34 -4.16
CA PHE A 239 1.37 14.69 -5.00
C PHE A 239 0.73 13.61 -5.86
N ARG A 240 1.13 13.53 -7.14
CA ARG A 240 0.69 12.53 -8.11
C ARG A 240 1.90 11.79 -8.67
N LEU A 241 1.91 10.48 -8.56
CA LEU A 241 2.93 9.61 -9.12
C LEU A 241 2.38 8.99 -10.41
N LYS A 242 2.68 9.57 -11.56
CA LYS A 242 2.33 8.96 -12.86
C LYS A 242 3.22 7.76 -13.10
N LEU A 243 2.61 6.60 -13.36
CA LEU A 243 3.33 5.37 -13.66
C LEU A 243 3.83 5.39 -15.11
N THR A 244 5.05 4.93 -15.31
CA THR A 244 5.53 4.59 -16.66
C THR A 244 4.77 3.35 -17.17
N PRO A 245 4.77 3.05 -18.49
CA PRO A 245 4.15 1.83 -19.01
C PRO A 245 4.65 0.56 -18.30
N ALA A 246 5.94 0.44 -18.04
CA ALA A 246 6.52 -0.72 -17.37
C ALA A 246 6.07 -0.82 -15.90
N GLU A 247 6.01 0.30 -15.16
CA GLU A 247 5.51 0.34 -13.78
C GLU A 247 4.02 -0.03 -13.73
N TYR A 248 3.25 0.42 -14.70
CA TYR A 248 1.82 0.11 -14.82
C TYR A 248 1.58 -1.38 -15.08
N GLU A 249 2.32 -1.98 -16.03
CA GLU A 249 2.25 -3.41 -16.31
C GLU A 249 2.67 -4.25 -15.09
N MET A 250 3.70 -3.82 -14.38
CA MET A 250 4.14 -4.49 -13.17
C MET A 250 3.10 -4.39 -12.04
N LYS A 251 2.47 -3.22 -11.87
CA LYS A 251 1.35 -3.04 -10.93
C LYS A 251 0.17 -3.94 -11.30
N GLN A 252 -0.18 -4.01 -12.59
CA GLN A 252 -1.23 -4.91 -13.08
C GLN A 252 -0.94 -6.37 -12.72
N ALA A 253 0.27 -6.82 -13.00
CA ALA A 253 0.67 -8.19 -12.70
C ALA A 253 0.65 -8.49 -11.19
N ALA A 254 1.05 -7.53 -10.33
CA ALA A 254 0.96 -7.66 -8.89
C ALA A 254 -0.49 -7.68 -8.38
N LEU A 255 -1.40 -6.90 -8.98
CA LEU A 255 -2.84 -6.97 -8.67
C LEU A 255 -3.44 -8.32 -9.08
N ILE A 256 -3.01 -8.90 -10.22
CA ILE A 256 -3.45 -10.23 -10.64
C ILE A 256 -3.02 -11.31 -9.62
N ASP A 257 -1.87 -11.17 -8.97
CA ASP A 257 -1.46 -12.11 -7.91
C ASP A 257 -2.49 -12.17 -6.78
N HIS A 258 -3.21 -11.07 -6.48
CA HIS A 258 -4.26 -11.02 -5.47
C HIS A 258 -5.59 -11.65 -5.91
N THR A 259 -5.75 -11.99 -7.18
CA THR A 259 -6.99 -12.61 -7.69
C THR A 259 -6.93 -14.15 -7.71
N GLN A 260 -5.80 -14.76 -7.43
CA GLN A 260 -5.60 -16.20 -7.56
C GLN A 260 -6.44 -17.00 -6.56
N GLY A 261 -7.34 -17.86 -7.06
CA GLY A 261 -8.21 -18.69 -6.23
C GLY A 261 -9.32 -17.93 -5.48
N THR A 262 -9.63 -16.70 -5.88
CA THR A 262 -10.62 -15.84 -5.20
C THR A 262 -11.82 -15.48 -6.08
N SER A 263 -11.86 -15.98 -7.33
CA SER A 263 -13.01 -15.78 -8.24
C SER A 263 -14.31 -16.34 -7.65
N PRO A 264 -15.46 -15.66 -7.77
CA PRO A 264 -15.61 -14.40 -8.53
C PRO A 264 -15.37 -13.12 -7.70
N ILE A 265 -14.93 -13.23 -6.46
CA ILE A 265 -14.89 -12.10 -5.50
C ILE A 265 -13.94 -10.99 -5.98
N HIS A 266 -12.75 -11.37 -6.48
CA HIS A 266 -11.74 -10.41 -6.91
C HIS A 266 -11.61 -10.29 -8.44
N ASP A 267 -12.57 -10.80 -9.21
CA ASP A 267 -12.52 -10.71 -10.68
C ASP A 267 -12.49 -9.25 -11.17
N GLY A 268 -13.12 -8.32 -10.43
CA GLY A 268 -13.12 -6.89 -10.72
C GLY A 268 -11.92 -6.11 -10.18
N LEU A 269 -11.08 -6.71 -9.32
CA LEU A 269 -10.02 -5.99 -8.58
C LEU A 269 -9.09 -5.20 -9.49
N VAL A 270 -8.60 -5.83 -10.56
CA VAL A 270 -7.68 -5.16 -11.51
C VAL A 270 -8.37 -4.00 -12.21
N ALA A 271 -9.60 -4.19 -12.71
CA ALA A 271 -10.34 -3.14 -13.41
C ALA A 271 -10.66 -1.95 -12.51
N GLU A 272 -10.96 -2.20 -11.25
CA GLU A 272 -11.31 -1.17 -10.27
C GLU A 272 -10.08 -0.37 -9.80
N TYR A 273 -8.97 -1.04 -9.48
CA TYR A 273 -7.85 -0.43 -8.77
C TYR A 273 -6.60 -0.20 -9.63
N LEU A 274 -6.53 -0.72 -10.86
CA LEU A 274 -5.43 -0.42 -11.76
C LEU A 274 -5.59 1.00 -12.34
N LYS A 275 -4.89 1.96 -11.76
CA LYS A 275 -4.88 3.36 -12.21
C LYS A 275 -3.50 3.73 -12.76
N PRO A 276 -3.43 4.64 -13.75
CA PRO A 276 -2.17 5.08 -14.35
C PRO A 276 -1.36 6.02 -13.45
N GLU A 277 -1.94 6.43 -12.34
CA GLU A 277 -1.28 7.29 -11.34
C GLU A 277 -1.67 6.87 -9.92
N GLU A 278 -0.78 7.14 -8.98
CA GLU A 278 -1.02 7.02 -7.54
C GLU A 278 -1.12 8.41 -6.93
N LEU A 279 -2.08 8.61 -6.03
CA LEU A 279 -2.44 9.90 -5.46
C LEU A 279 -2.12 9.95 -3.99
N PHE A 280 -1.44 11.02 -3.55
CA PHE A 280 -0.99 11.14 -2.18
C PHE A 280 -1.35 12.48 -1.56
N TRP A 281 -1.71 12.43 -0.28
CA TRP A 281 -1.99 13.58 0.58
C TRP A 281 -0.91 13.67 1.64
N LYS A 282 -0.29 14.83 1.77
CA LYS A 282 0.74 15.09 2.78
C LYS A 282 0.11 15.59 4.07
N PHE A 283 0.60 15.09 5.19
CA PHE A 283 0.19 15.49 6.52
C PHE A 283 1.39 15.94 7.36
N PRO A 284 1.18 16.84 8.34
CA PRO A 284 2.18 17.06 9.37
C PRO A 284 2.47 15.76 10.11
N CYS A 285 3.73 15.53 10.44
CA CYS A 285 4.12 14.35 11.22
C CYS A 285 3.56 14.37 12.65
N ARG A 286 3.22 15.59 13.14
CA ARG A 286 2.63 15.85 14.48
C ARG A 286 1.31 16.61 14.36
#